data_8b796c19bac939dc6be9d433fc8844ff
#
_entry.id   8b796c19bac939dc6be9d433fc8844ff
#
_cell.length_a   1.000
_cell.length_b   1.000
_cell.length_c   1.000
_cell.angle_alpha   90.00
_cell.angle_beta   90.00
_cell.angle_gamma   90.00
#
_symmetry.space_group_name_H-M   'P 1'
#
loop_
_entity.id
_entity.type
_entity.pdbx_description
1 polymer ?
#
loop_
_entity_poly.entity_id
_entity_poly.type
_entity_poly.pdbx_seq_one_letter_code
_entity_poly.pdbx_strand_id
1 'polypeptide(L)'
;MLDGIDFEPVFFAPFVSSVMTVDAGWADHNGHLHAAFYSLLFDRAVDEAVFLVGLGPHLVESRRASFVTMEAHQRFQSELRAGQEVRATLRLINYDDNRMHLFQELHHAREGWIAATYEQIAQHVEAGTRRVVPFPDEVLERLALMKAAHGALPVPEYLGRPVNMPIRLS
;
A
#
# COMPACT_ATOMS: atom_id res chain seq x y z
N MET A 1 -26.16 24.09 1.56
CA MET A 1 -25.10 25.09 1.45
C MET A 1 -24.08 24.76 2.53
N LEU A 2 -23.10 23.91 2.21
CA LEU A 2 -21.93 23.56 3.05
C LEU A 2 -20.65 23.94 2.32
N ASP A 3 -20.71 25.13 1.69
CA ASP A 3 -19.53 25.72 1.05
C ASP A 3 -18.65 26.30 2.15
N GLY A 4 -17.46 25.74 2.32
CA GLY A 4 -16.39 26.37 3.10
C GLY A 4 -15.94 25.67 4.38
N ILE A 5 -16.16 24.37 4.53
CA ILE A 5 -15.40 23.60 5.52
C ILE A 5 -14.18 23.04 4.82
N ASP A 6 -13.05 23.72 4.96
CA ASP A 6 -11.73 23.18 4.63
C ASP A 6 -11.46 22.01 5.58
N PHE A 7 -11.78 20.79 5.13
CA PHE A 7 -11.37 19.60 5.83
C PHE A 7 -9.88 19.41 5.58
N GLU A 8 -9.05 19.78 6.54
CA GLU A 8 -7.69 19.29 6.54
C GLU A 8 -7.72 17.77 6.70
N PRO A 9 -7.16 17.00 5.77
CA PRO A 9 -7.17 15.55 5.87
C PRO A 9 -6.38 15.12 7.10
N VAL A 10 -7.05 14.40 8.01
CA VAL A 10 -6.38 13.77 9.15
C VAL A 10 -5.86 12.42 8.71
N PHE A 11 -4.54 12.25 8.73
CA PHE A 11 -3.90 10.97 8.41
C PHE A 11 -3.70 10.13 9.66
N PHE A 12 -4.29 8.95 9.66
CA PHE A 12 -3.99 7.96 10.70
C PHE A 12 -2.60 7.38 10.49
N ALA A 13 -1.89 7.12 11.57
CA ALA A 13 -0.54 6.59 11.57
C ALA A 13 -0.45 5.25 12.33
N PRO A 14 -0.33 4.13 11.61
CA PRO A 14 -0.39 3.96 10.15
C PRO A 14 -1.81 4.12 9.58
N PHE A 15 -1.94 4.21 8.26
CA PHE A 15 -3.23 3.99 7.60
C PHE A 15 -3.65 2.53 7.80
N VAL A 16 -4.94 2.28 8.01
CA VAL A 16 -5.51 0.92 8.15
C VAL A 16 -6.64 0.76 7.14
N SER A 17 -6.55 -0.27 6.31
CA SER A 17 -7.57 -0.58 5.30
C SER A 17 -8.89 -1.05 5.91
N SER A 18 -9.94 -1.06 5.10
CA SER A 18 -11.14 -1.84 5.40
C SER A 18 -10.81 -3.33 5.55
N VAL A 19 -11.73 -4.08 6.18
CA VAL A 19 -11.58 -5.54 6.30
C VAL A 19 -11.77 -6.18 4.93
N MET A 20 -10.87 -7.07 4.57
CA MET A 20 -10.92 -7.88 3.36
C MET A 20 -11.04 -9.35 3.74
N THR A 21 -11.80 -10.11 2.98
CA THR A 21 -11.94 -11.56 3.18
C THR A 21 -11.12 -12.29 2.13
N VAL A 22 -10.37 -13.31 2.53
CA VAL A 22 -9.65 -14.21 1.62
C VAL A 22 -10.66 -15.06 0.86
N ASP A 23 -10.76 -14.85 -0.45
CA ASP A 23 -11.68 -15.57 -1.32
C ASP A 23 -11.27 -17.05 -1.45
N ALA A 24 -12.26 -17.94 -1.44
CA ALA A 24 -12.02 -19.38 -1.59
C ALA A 24 -11.38 -19.74 -2.94
N GLY A 25 -11.67 -18.98 -3.99
CA GLY A 25 -11.06 -19.15 -5.32
C GLY A 25 -9.59 -18.78 -5.41
N TRP A 26 -9.02 -18.16 -4.36
CA TRP A 26 -7.61 -17.79 -4.27
C TRP A 26 -6.76 -18.81 -3.51
N ALA A 27 -7.39 -19.85 -2.99
CA ALA A 27 -6.71 -20.89 -2.24
C ALA A 27 -6.06 -21.92 -3.19
N ASP A 28 -4.90 -22.42 -2.77
CA ASP A 28 -4.24 -23.56 -3.39
C ASP A 28 -4.90 -24.90 -2.96
N HIS A 29 -4.36 -26.02 -3.43
CA HIS A 29 -4.85 -27.36 -3.10
C HIS A 29 -4.75 -27.72 -1.61
N ASN A 30 -3.98 -26.98 -0.81
CA ASN A 30 -3.86 -27.14 0.64
C ASN A 30 -4.84 -26.22 1.41
N GLY A 31 -5.62 -25.42 0.71
CA GLY A 31 -6.53 -24.44 1.31
C GLY A 31 -5.86 -23.15 1.80
N HIS A 32 -4.58 -22.93 1.43
CA HIS A 32 -3.84 -21.71 1.76
C HIS A 32 -3.93 -20.70 0.64
N LEU A 33 -3.93 -19.41 1.00
CA LEU A 33 -3.91 -18.31 0.02
C LEU A 33 -2.66 -18.44 -0.87
N HIS A 34 -2.89 -18.52 -2.17
CA HIS A 34 -1.82 -18.57 -3.15
C HIS A 34 -1.01 -17.26 -3.13
N ALA A 35 0.32 -17.35 -3.21
CA ALA A 35 1.25 -16.23 -3.08
C ALA A 35 0.90 -15.01 -3.95
N ALA A 36 0.39 -15.23 -5.18
CA ALA A 36 0.02 -14.16 -6.09
C ALA A 36 -1.13 -13.27 -5.58
N PHE A 37 -2.03 -13.79 -4.75
CA PHE A 37 -3.18 -13.02 -4.28
C PHE A 37 -2.89 -12.15 -3.06
N TYR A 38 -1.77 -12.33 -2.39
CA TYR A 38 -1.32 -11.37 -1.37
C TYR A 38 -1.10 -9.99 -1.97
N SER A 39 -0.49 -9.90 -3.15
CA SER A 39 -0.31 -8.62 -3.84
C SER A 39 -1.64 -7.92 -4.13
N LEU A 40 -2.69 -8.67 -4.49
CA LEU A 40 -4.02 -8.11 -4.72
C LEU A 40 -4.61 -7.49 -3.44
N LEU A 41 -4.40 -8.11 -2.28
CA LEU A 41 -4.86 -7.57 -1.00
C LEU A 41 -4.11 -6.28 -0.64
N PHE A 42 -2.81 -6.22 -0.90
CA PHE A 42 -2.02 -5.02 -0.72
C PHE A 42 -2.42 -3.89 -1.68
N ASP A 43 -2.67 -4.20 -2.97
CA ASP A 43 -3.12 -3.22 -3.95
C ASP A 43 -4.45 -2.58 -3.56
N ARG A 44 -5.40 -3.37 -3.06
CA ARG A 44 -6.68 -2.84 -2.55
C ARG A 44 -6.49 -1.84 -1.40
N ALA A 45 -5.54 -2.12 -0.50
CA ALA A 45 -5.23 -1.21 0.60
C ALA A 45 -4.55 0.08 0.09
N VAL A 46 -3.70 -0.02 -0.93
CA VAL A 46 -3.10 1.15 -1.59
C VAL A 46 -4.19 2.03 -2.21
N ASP A 47 -5.14 1.44 -2.93
CA ASP A 47 -6.25 2.17 -3.55
C ASP A 47 -7.04 2.98 -2.52
N GLU A 48 -7.33 2.40 -1.35
CA GLU A 48 -7.99 3.13 -0.25
C GLU A 48 -7.11 4.26 0.30
N ALA A 49 -5.82 4.01 0.51
CA ALA A 49 -4.89 4.98 1.08
C ALA A 49 -4.63 6.17 0.14
N VAL A 50 -4.43 5.92 -1.15
CA VAL A 50 -4.13 6.97 -2.12
C VAL A 50 -5.33 7.87 -2.41
N PHE A 51 -6.55 7.39 -2.14
CA PHE A 51 -7.74 8.22 -2.17
C PHE A 51 -7.61 9.42 -1.21
N LEU A 52 -7.00 9.23 -0.04
CA LEU A 52 -6.81 10.28 0.96
C LEU A 52 -5.85 11.38 0.49
N VAL A 53 -4.91 11.06 -0.38
CA VAL A 53 -3.98 12.04 -0.96
C VAL A 53 -4.48 12.62 -2.29
N GLY A 54 -5.70 12.26 -2.70
CA GLY A 54 -6.29 12.80 -3.92
C GLY A 54 -5.94 12.05 -5.20
N LEU A 55 -5.48 10.80 -5.08
CA LEU A 55 -5.17 9.93 -6.23
C LEU A 55 -6.24 8.82 -6.43
N GLY A 56 -7.46 9.03 -5.97
CA GLY A 56 -8.55 8.08 -6.13
C GLY A 56 -9.10 8.00 -7.57
N PRO A 57 -9.93 6.97 -7.88
CA PRO A 57 -10.41 6.68 -9.23
C PRO A 57 -11.04 7.87 -9.96
N HIS A 58 -11.83 8.69 -9.29
CA HIS A 58 -12.47 9.86 -9.89
C HIS A 58 -11.47 10.93 -10.36
N LEU A 59 -10.32 11.04 -9.71
CA LEU A 59 -9.25 11.97 -10.11
C LEU A 59 -8.39 11.36 -11.21
N VAL A 60 -8.24 10.04 -11.22
CA VAL A 60 -7.57 9.32 -12.31
C VAL A 60 -8.33 9.52 -13.63
N GLU A 61 -9.66 9.39 -13.62
CA GLU A 61 -10.50 9.61 -14.81
C GLU A 61 -10.44 11.05 -15.33
N SER A 62 -10.54 12.04 -14.43
CA SER A 62 -10.56 13.46 -14.80
C SER A 62 -9.19 13.98 -15.25
N ARG A 63 -8.10 13.47 -14.69
CA ARG A 63 -6.71 13.92 -14.96
C ARG A 63 -5.94 13.01 -15.89
N ARG A 64 -6.53 11.88 -16.30
CA ARG A 64 -5.85 10.85 -17.12
C ARG A 64 -4.50 10.41 -16.54
N ALA A 65 -4.42 10.35 -15.23
CA ALA A 65 -3.22 9.96 -14.50
C ALA A 65 -3.49 8.72 -13.65
N SER A 66 -2.47 7.93 -13.42
CA SER A 66 -2.50 6.73 -12.60
C SER A 66 -1.16 6.56 -11.91
N PHE A 67 -1.04 5.57 -11.06
CA PHE A 67 0.27 5.13 -10.54
C PHE A 67 0.49 3.66 -10.88
N VAL A 68 1.75 3.29 -11.06
CA VAL A 68 2.16 1.91 -11.37
C VAL A 68 3.24 1.48 -10.40
N THR A 69 3.17 0.25 -9.94
CA THR A 69 4.23 -0.35 -9.12
C THR A 69 5.43 -0.64 -10.01
N MET A 70 6.57 -0.05 -9.69
CA MET A 70 7.83 -0.20 -10.43
C MET A 70 8.70 -1.30 -9.84
N GLU A 71 8.69 -1.43 -8.53
CA GLU A 71 9.47 -2.39 -7.77
C GLU A 71 8.68 -2.80 -6.54
N ALA A 72 8.73 -4.07 -6.19
CA ALA A 72 8.10 -4.57 -4.99
C ALA A 72 8.91 -5.71 -4.36
N HIS A 73 8.94 -5.71 -3.04
CA HIS A 73 9.46 -6.80 -2.24
C HIS A 73 8.38 -7.32 -1.29
N GLN A 74 8.00 -8.57 -1.47
CA GLN A 74 7.00 -9.24 -0.65
C GLN A 74 7.64 -10.30 0.22
N ARG A 75 7.29 -10.30 1.51
CA ARG A 75 7.77 -11.26 2.48
C ARG A 75 6.59 -11.94 3.15
N PHE A 76 6.58 -13.28 3.15
CA PHE A 76 5.56 -14.09 3.79
C PHE A 76 6.02 -14.51 5.19
N GLN A 77 5.15 -14.38 6.18
CA GLN A 77 5.45 -14.73 7.58
C GLN A 77 4.52 -15.82 8.12
N SER A 78 3.25 -15.76 7.78
CA SER A 78 2.24 -16.73 8.20
C SER A 78 1.23 -16.97 7.08
N GLU A 79 0.80 -18.21 6.94
CA GLU A 79 -0.13 -18.59 5.88
C GLU A 79 -1.56 -18.17 6.22
N LEU A 80 -2.24 -17.63 5.21
CA LEU A 80 -3.67 -17.32 5.26
C LEU A 80 -4.48 -18.43 4.61
N ARG A 81 -5.70 -18.63 5.13
CA ARG A 81 -6.66 -19.60 4.60
C ARG A 81 -7.89 -18.91 4.04
N ALA A 82 -8.58 -19.57 3.14
CA ALA A 82 -9.87 -19.13 2.62
C ALA A 82 -10.85 -18.80 3.75
N GLY A 83 -11.59 -17.70 3.61
CA GLY A 83 -12.56 -17.23 4.59
C GLY A 83 -11.99 -16.41 5.75
N GLN A 84 -10.68 -16.36 5.94
CA GLN A 84 -10.08 -15.50 6.96
C GLN A 84 -10.20 -14.03 6.58
N GLU A 85 -10.39 -13.20 7.60
CA GLU A 85 -10.48 -11.75 7.47
C GLU A 85 -9.12 -11.10 7.77
N VAL A 86 -8.73 -10.16 6.93
CA VAL A 86 -7.46 -9.44 7.04
C VAL A 86 -7.64 -7.93 6.92
N ARG A 87 -6.69 -7.18 7.44
CA ARG A 87 -6.51 -5.74 7.21
C ARG A 87 -5.07 -5.47 6.85
N ALA A 88 -4.85 -4.53 5.96
CA ALA A 88 -3.51 -4.03 5.71
C ALA A 88 -3.29 -2.71 6.45
N THR A 89 -2.11 -2.55 7.04
CA THR A 89 -1.61 -1.23 7.41
C THR A 89 -0.72 -0.71 6.28
N LEU A 90 -0.70 0.61 6.08
CA LEU A 90 0.14 1.24 5.07
C LEU A 90 0.86 2.44 5.67
N ARG A 91 2.13 2.56 5.34
CA ARG A 91 2.99 3.69 5.70
C ARG A 91 3.62 4.28 4.45
N LEU A 92 3.51 5.59 4.31
CA LEU A 92 4.33 6.35 3.37
C LEU A 92 5.70 6.54 4.00
N ILE A 93 6.70 5.87 3.45
CA ILE A 93 8.10 5.90 3.92
C ILE A 93 8.81 7.13 3.37
N ASN A 94 8.65 7.37 2.07
CA ASN A 94 9.22 8.51 1.37
C ASN A 94 8.43 8.82 0.10
N TYR A 95 8.65 9.98 -0.48
CA TYR A 95 8.12 10.35 -1.79
C TYR A 95 9.03 11.40 -2.45
N ASP A 96 8.90 11.54 -3.75
CA ASP A 96 9.47 12.64 -4.53
C ASP A 96 8.41 13.24 -5.47
N ASP A 97 8.82 13.96 -6.50
CA ASP A 97 7.92 14.65 -7.41
C ASP A 97 6.96 13.72 -8.17
N ASN A 98 7.27 12.43 -8.27
CA ASN A 98 6.48 11.49 -9.08
C ASN A 98 6.46 10.05 -8.55
N ARG A 99 7.07 9.76 -7.40
CA ARG A 99 7.13 8.42 -6.80
C ARG A 99 6.73 8.42 -5.34
N MET A 100 6.17 7.31 -4.90
CA MET A 100 5.89 7.00 -3.50
C MET A 100 6.62 5.72 -3.11
N HIS A 101 7.29 5.73 -1.97
CA HIS A 101 7.85 4.56 -1.31
C HIS A 101 6.91 4.15 -0.18
N LEU A 102 6.26 3.02 -0.32
CA LEU A 102 5.23 2.51 0.58
C LEU A 102 5.71 1.23 1.26
N PHE A 103 5.32 1.07 2.52
CA PHE A 103 5.50 -0.17 3.27
C PHE A 103 4.18 -0.59 3.90
N GLN A 104 3.82 -1.86 3.73
CA GLN A 104 2.56 -2.42 4.18
C GLN A 104 2.77 -3.69 4.98
N GLU A 105 1.87 -3.92 5.94
CA GLU A 105 1.77 -5.17 6.69
C GLU A 105 0.34 -5.69 6.59
N LEU A 106 0.19 -6.96 6.22
CA LEU A 106 -1.11 -7.65 6.16
C LEU A 106 -1.33 -8.41 7.46
N HIS A 107 -2.34 -8.01 8.22
CA HIS A 107 -2.66 -8.57 9.53
C HIS A 107 -3.95 -9.41 9.48
N HIS A 108 -3.97 -10.51 10.22
CA HIS A 108 -5.22 -11.20 10.53
C HIS A 108 -6.13 -10.24 11.33
N ALA A 109 -7.38 -10.02 10.86
CA ALA A 109 -8.21 -8.92 11.33
C ALA A 109 -8.60 -9.02 12.81
N ARG A 110 -8.69 -10.23 13.36
CA ARG A 110 -9.10 -10.48 14.75
C ARG A 110 -7.93 -10.76 15.68
N GLU A 111 -6.97 -11.55 15.23
CA GLU A 111 -5.85 -12.01 16.08
C GLU A 111 -4.62 -11.11 15.99
N GLY A 112 -4.52 -10.28 14.96
CA GLY A 112 -3.50 -9.24 14.83
C GLY A 112 -2.12 -9.71 14.37
N TRP A 113 -1.90 -11.02 14.16
CA TRP A 113 -0.61 -11.50 13.66
C TRP A 113 -0.39 -11.10 12.20
N ILE A 114 0.88 -10.94 11.82
CA ILE A 114 1.27 -10.52 10.48
C ILE A 114 1.37 -11.73 9.56
N ALA A 115 0.61 -11.70 8.47
CA ALA A 115 0.67 -12.70 7.41
C ALA A 115 1.79 -12.44 6.40
N ALA A 116 1.94 -11.19 5.99
CA ALA A 116 2.94 -10.78 5.02
C ALA A 116 3.28 -9.28 5.16
N THR A 117 4.43 -8.90 4.61
CA THR A 117 4.80 -7.49 4.40
C THR A 117 5.01 -7.23 2.91
N TYR A 118 4.79 -5.98 2.49
CA TYR A 118 4.94 -5.54 1.12
C TYR A 118 5.56 -4.15 1.07
N GLU A 119 6.75 -4.06 0.52
CA GLU A 119 7.46 -2.82 0.29
C GLU A 119 7.44 -2.53 -1.21
N GLN A 120 7.06 -1.30 -1.61
CA GLN A 120 6.95 -0.98 -3.03
C GLN A 120 7.34 0.47 -3.33
N ILE A 121 7.81 0.65 -4.55
CA ILE A 121 7.93 1.95 -5.20
C ILE A 121 6.81 2.06 -6.24
N ALA A 122 5.92 3.03 -6.06
CA ALA A 122 4.86 3.36 -7.00
C ALA A 122 5.17 4.67 -7.70
N GLN A 123 5.02 4.71 -9.02
CA GLN A 123 5.34 5.86 -9.87
C GLN A 123 4.08 6.43 -10.51
N HIS A 124 3.95 7.76 -10.48
CA HIS A 124 2.85 8.48 -11.11
C HIS A 124 3.08 8.62 -12.61
N VAL A 125 2.08 8.22 -13.38
CA VAL A 125 2.15 8.15 -14.85
C VAL A 125 0.87 8.70 -15.49
N GLU A 126 1.00 9.21 -16.68
CA GLU A 126 -0.14 9.55 -17.53
C GLU A 126 -0.84 8.27 -18.01
N ALA A 127 -2.15 8.18 -17.82
CA ALA A 127 -2.95 7.06 -18.27
C ALA A 127 -2.97 7.02 -19.81
N GLY A 128 -2.72 5.86 -20.40
CA GLY A 128 -2.67 5.66 -21.84
C GLY A 128 -1.26 5.72 -22.44
N THR A 129 -0.46 6.73 -22.15
CA THR A 129 0.92 6.83 -22.66
C THR A 129 1.94 6.18 -21.74
N ARG A 130 1.61 6.05 -20.44
CA ARG A 130 2.50 5.61 -19.37
C ARG A 130 3.75 6.49 -19.17
N ARG A 131 3.71 7.71 -19.68
CA ARG A 131 4.79 8.68 -19.40
C ARG A 131 4.76 9.07 -17.93
N VAL A 132 5.94 9.14 -17.33
CA VAL A 132 6.11 9.66 -15.98
C VAL A 132 5.71 11.13 -15.96
N VAL A 133 4.86 11.51 -15.04
CA VAL A 133 4.40 12.88 -14.84
C VAL A 133 4.47 13.24 -13.35
N PRO A 134 4.75 14.50 -13.00
CA PRO A 134 4.80 14.90 -11.61
C PRO A 134 3.43 14.80 -10.95
N PHE A 135 3.41 14.61 -9.64
CA PHE A 135 2.19 14.76 -8.85
C PHE A 135 1.69 16.22 -8.91
N PRO A 136 0.38 16.44 -8.91
CA PRO A 136 -0.18 17.76 -8.68
C PRO A 136 0.25 18.33 -7.33
N ASP A 137 0.37 19.65 -7.22
CA ASP A 137 0.83 20.33 -6.00
C ASP A 137 -0.03 19.95 -4.79
N GLU A 138 -1.35 19.88 -4.94
CA GLU A 138 -2.27 19.46 -3.89
C GLU A 138 -2.06 18.02 -3.40
N VAL A 139 -1.58 17.12 -4.28
CA VAL A 139 -1.19 15.76 -3.92
C VAL A 139 0.11 15.77 -3.13
N LEU A 140 1.10 16.58 -3.56
CA LEU A 140 2.37 16.73 -2.85
C LEU A 140 2.16 17.31 -1.45
N GLU A 141 1.28 18.30 -1.27
CA GLU A 141 0.92 18.84 0.04
C GLU A 141 0.34 17.76 0.96
N ARG A 142 -0.57 16.93 0.46
CA ARG A 142 -1.18 15.83 1.22
C ARG A 142 -0.18 14.71 1.50
N LEU A 143 0.70 14.40 0.57
CA LEU A 143 1.80 13.44 0.80
C LEU A 143 2.75 13.94 1.90
N ALA A 144 3.03 15.24 1.95
CA ALA A 144 3.84 15.84 3.01
C ALA A 144 3.19 15.65 4.39
N LEU A 145 1.88 15.89 4.50
CA LEU A 145 1.13 15.69 5.75
C LEU A 145 1.10 14.21 6.16
N MET A 146 0.82 13.30 5.22
CA MET A 146 0.85 11.85 5.46
C MET A 146 2.24 11.40 5.91
N LYS A 147 3.29 11.87 5.24
CA LYS A 147 4.69 11.54 5.59
C LYS A 147 5.03 12.01 6.99
N ALA A 148 4.61 13.21 7.38
CA ALA A 148 4.83 13.74 8.72
C ALA A 148 4.14 12.89 9.79
N ALA A 149 2.86 12.51 9.57
CA ALA A 149 2.12 11.64 10.48
C ALA A 149 2.77 10.25 10.61
N HIS A 150 3.15 9.63 9.50
CA HIS A 150 3.75 8.30 9.48
C HIS A 150 5.20 8.28 9.98
N GLY A 151 5.93 9.39 9.85
CA GLY A 151 7.32 9.52 10.30
C GLY A 151 7.51 9.45 11.81
N ALA A 152 6.44 9.68 12.58
CA ALA A 152 6.46 9.54 14.04
C ALA A 152 6.48 8.07 14.52
N LEU A 153 6.18 7.12 13.65
CA LEU A 153 6.17 5.69 13.97
C LEU A 153 7.59 5.10 13.95
N PRO A 154 7.88 4.06 14.74
CA PRO A 154 9.14 3.30 14.63
C PRO A 154 9.37 2.80 13.21
N VAL A 155 10.63 2.71 12.78
CA VAL A 155 10.97 2.15 11.46
C VAL A 155 10.46 0.71 11.37
N PRO A 156 9.80 0.30 10.25
CA PRO A 156 9.34 -1.08 10.10
C PRO A 156 10.50 -2.07 10.11
N GLU A 157 10.30 -3.20 10.78
CA GLU A 157 11.37 -4.19 10.98
C GLU A 157 11.99 -4.70 9.68
N TYR A 158 11.16 -4.86 8.64
CA TYR A 158 11.59 -5.47 7.36
C TYR A 158 11.83 -4.46 6.24
N LEU A 159 11.80 -3.17 6.55
CA LEU A 159 12.02 -2.11 5.56
C LEU A 159 13.44 -2.20 4.96
N GLY A 160 13.52 -2.16 3.63
CA GLY A 160 14.77 -2.13 2.88
C GLY A 160 15.57 -3.44 2.93
N ARG A 161 14.97 -4.53 3.36
CA ARG A 161 15.66 -5.82 3.41
C ARG A 161 15.66 -6.49 2.05
N PRO A 162 16.83 -6.81 1.47
CA PRO A 162 16.92 -7.53 0.22
C PRO A 162 16.53 -9.01 0.40
N VAL A 163 16.17 -9.65 -0.70
CA VAL A 163 16.08 -11.12 -0.75
C VAL A 163 17.51 -11.68 -0.56
N ASN A 164 17.72 -12.34 0.56
CA ASN A 164 19.04 -12.86 0.93
C ASN A 164 18.93 -14.21 1.62
N MET A 165 19.76 -15.13 1.20
CA MET A 165 19.98 -16.42 1.87
C MET A 165 21.46 -16.52 2.24
N PRO A 166 21.80 -16.87 3.50
CA PRO A 166 23.20 -17.07 3.89
C PRO A 166 23.87 -18.12 3.01
N ILE A 167 24.94 -17.74 2.33
CA ILE A 167 25.77 -18.67 1.55
C ILE A 167 26.72 -19.33 2.55
N ARG A 168 26.61 -20.64 2.74
CA ARG A 168 27.63 -21.42 3.45
C ARG A 168 28.77 -21.61 2.47
N LEU A 169 29.90 -20.92 2.70
CA LEU A 169 31.14 -21.22 2.04
C LEU A 169 31.65 -22.56 2.66
N SER A 170 31.65 -23.62 1.88
CA SER A 170 32.20 -24.93 2.24
C SER A 170 33.72 -24.89 2.15
#